data_746706abaca4a2250b45e8e70ec4b016
#
_entry.id   746706abaca4a2250b45e8e70ec4b016
#
_cell.length_a   1.000
_cell.length_b   1.000
_cell.length_c   1.000
_cell.angle_alpha   90.00
_cell.angle_beta   90.00
_cell.angle_gamma   90.00
#
_symmetry.space_group_name_H-M   'P 1'
#
loop_
_entity.id
_entity.type
_entity.pdbx_description
1 polymer ?
#
loop_
_entity_poly.entity_id
_entity_poly.type
_entity_poly.pdbx_seq_one_letter_code
_entity_poly.pdbx_strand_id
1 'polypeptide(L)'
;MKAYTERVFGNVEGQDVLAYRFETNGGYQLEVMTYGATILRYVTPDKAGNFANVILGFDDFDSYVGNSPKHGASVGPVAGRIEGATFELNSKTYHLEVNNASNCNHSGSTGWDSSLFELVEVSDHGLTLYTERTDGTGGFPGNLKIWISYHLEETGAYEISYKVTTDQDTLVNPTNHSYFNLSGDFTQTIDRHVFQLNTEGIYPIAPDGVPAKTPDATRDVVKHIYNGALLKDIFAEEDEQIQLVSGLDHPFALPADHDNAGFLYDQNSGRFLLFKTEAPCFVVYTANFVDESVIIGGRPMVQHNGIALEAQALPDAIHSDLKDKVILKAGQTFTSKTRYELVVK
;
A
#
# COMPACT_ATOMS: atom_id res chain seq x y z
N MET A 1 -30.95 8.61 -7.53
CA MET A 1 -30.35 8.44 -6.20
C MET A 1 -28.84 8.49 -6.40
N LYS A 2 -28.08 9.06 -5.45
CA LYS A 2 -26.61 8.95 -5.51
C LYS A 2 -26.24 7.46 -5.38
N ALA A 3 -25.34 6.94 -6.20
CA ALA A 3 -24.85 5.56 -6.10
C ALA A 3 -23.74 5.42 -5.03
N TYR A 4 -23.50 6.47 -4.26
CA TYR A 4 -22.59 6.45 -3.12
C TYR A 4 -23.25 7.00 -1.86
N THR A 5 -22.74 6.60 -0.71
CA THR A 5 -23.10 7.15 0.60
C THR A 5 -21.92 7.90 1.20
N GLU A 6 -22.22 8.95 1.96
CA GLU A 6 -21.25 9.78 2.68
C GLU A 6 -21.62 9.78 4.16
N ARG A 7 -20.62 9.70 5.04
CA ARG A 7 -20.80 9.83 6.49
C ARG A 7 -19.61 10.55 7.12
N VAL A 8 -19.83 11.23 8.23
CA VAL A 8 -18.76 11.65 9.12
C VAL A 8 -18.22 10.39 9.81
N PHE A 9 -16.92 10.14 9.65
CA PHE A 9 -16.26 8.99 10.25
C PHE A 9 -15.48 9.38 11.51
N GLY A 10 -15.01 10.63 11.58
CA GLY A 10 -14.28 11.17 12.71
C GLY A 10 -14.07 12.67 12.59
N ASN A 11 -13.22 13.20 13.45
CA ASN A 11 -12.83 14.61 13.44
C ASN A 11 -11.35 14.74 13.80
N VAL A 12 -10.61 15.54 13.05
CA VAL A 12 -9.22 15.87 13.34
C VAL A 12 -9.06 17.38 13.34
N GLU A 13 -8.51 17.95 14.41
CA GLU A 13 -8.27 19.39 14.58
C GLU A 13 -9.51 20.28 14.29
N GLY A 14 -10.70 19.77 14.63
CA GLY A 14 -11.98 20.48 14.43
C GLY A 14 -12.54 20.36 12.99
N GLN A 15 -11.91 19.59 12.12
CA GLN A 15 -12.38 19.30 10.77
C GLN A 15 -12.96 17.88 10.68
N ASP A 16 -14.10 17.74 10.00
CA ASP A 16 -14.74 16.45 9.81
C ASP A 16 -13.92 15.58 8.84
N VAL A 17 -13.69 14.34 9.25
CA VAL A 17 -13.17 13.29 8.40
C VAL A 17 -14.36 12.56 7.78
N LEU A 18 -14.49 12.65 6.47
CA LEU A 18 -15.59 12.05 5.73
C LEU A 18 -15.20 10.69 5.16
N ALA A 19 -16.13 9.73 5.19
CA ALA A 19 -16.00 8.46 4.51
C ALA A 19 -17.05 8.34 3.40
N TYR A 20 -16.59 7.90 2.22
CA TYR A 20 -17.40 7.70 1.02
C TYR A 20 -17.44 6.22 0.69
N ARG A 21 -18.63 5.64 0.59
CA ARG A 21 -18.81 4.25 0.19
C ARG A 21 -19.54 4.18 -1.14
N PHE A 22 -18.89 3.54 -2.10
CA PHE A 22 -19.39 3.21 -3.43
C PHE A 22 -19.88 1.76 -3.43
N GLU A 23 -20.97 1.49 -4.14
CA GLU A 23 -21.53 0.14 -4.26
C GLU A 23 -21.99 -0.10 -5.70
N THR A 24 -21.57 -1.22 -6.27
CA THR A 24 -22.00 -1.65 -7.61
C THR A 24 -23.36 -2.32 -7.57
N ASN A 25 -24.01 -2.46 -8.73
CA ASN A 25 -25.25 -3.25 -8.84
C ASN A 25 -25.06 -4.72 -8.43
N GLY A 26 -23.84 -5.24 -8.52
CA GLY A 26 -23.45 -6.59 -8.10
C GLY A 26 -23.18 -6.72 -6.60
N GLY A 27 -23.24 -5.62 -5.80
CA GLY A 27 -23.03 -5.64 -4.36
C GLY A 27 -21.57 -5.51 -3.90
N TYR A 28 -20.62 -5.29 -4.82
CA TYR A 28 -19.23 -4.95 -4.46
C TYR A 28 -19.20 -3.56 -3.84
N GLN A 29 -18.40 -3.37 -2.80
CA GLN A 29 -18.29 -2.06 -2.13
C GLN A 29 -16.82 -1.66 -1.96
N LEU A 30 -16.55 -0.36 -2.14
CA LEU A 30 -15.29 0.29 -1.78
C LEU A 30 -15.61 1.49 -0.88
N GLU A 31 -15.00 1.56 0.30
CA GLU A 31 -15.15 2.69 1.22
C GLU A 31 -13.80 3.36 1.44
N VAL A 32 -13.75 4.68 1.26
CA VAL A 32 -12.54 5.50 1.36
C VAL A 32 -12.81 6.70 2.26
N MET A 33 -11.90 7.04 3.17
CA MET A 33 -11.98 8.26 3.98
C MET A 33 -11.00 9.34 3.54
N THR A 34 -11.30 10.57 3.88
CA THR A 34 -10.49 11.76 3.55
C THR A 34 -9.19 11.85 4.36
N TYR A 35 -9.06 11.23 5.52
CA TYR A 35 -7.82 11.19 6.28
C TYR A 35 -6.89 10.11 5.71
N GLY A 36 -5.67 10.50 5.32
CA GLY A 36 -4.71 9.60 4.68
C GLY A 36 -5.16 9.08 3.31
N ALA A 37 -6.26 9.58 2.73
CA ALA A 37 -6.92 8.99 1.57
C ALA A 37 -7.03 7.46 1.73
N THR A 38 -7.53 7.02 2.90
CA THR A 38 -7.44 5.64 3.38
C THR A 38 -8.59 4.79 2.87
N ILE A 39 -8.30 3.60 2.34
CA ILE A 39 -9.31 2.57 2.09
C ILE A 39 -9.70 1.94 3.42
N LEU A 40 -10.98 2.05 3.76
CA LEU A 40 -11.55 1.46 4.97
C LEU A 40 -12.04 0.03 4.74
N ARG A 41 -12.64 -0.22 3.57
CA ARG A 41 -13.25 -1.52 3.23
C ARG A 41 -13.22 -1.77 1.73
N TYR A 42 -13.04 -3.04 1.39
CA TYR A 42 -13.32 -3.60 0.08
C TYR A 42 -14.15 -4.86 0.28
N VAL A 43 -15.45 -4.78 -0.02
CA VAL A 43 -16.41 -5.86 0.23
C VAL A 43 -16.68 -6.63 -1.04
N THR A 44 -16.51 -7.95 -0.98
CA THR A 44 -16.56 -8.84 -2.14
C THR A 44 -17.26 -10.16 -1.82
N PRO A 45 -17.91 -10.84 -2.80
CA PRO A 45 -18.53 -12.13 -2.56
C PRO A 45 -17.51 -13.27 -2.44
N ASP A 46 -17.87 -14.31 -1.69
CA ASP A 46 -17.21 -15.62 -1.75
C ASP A 46 -17.91 -16.55 -2.77
N LYS A 47 -17.41 -17.77 -2.91
CA LYS A 47 -17.99 -18.79 -3.81
C LYS A 47 -19.41 -19.25 -3.44
N ALA A 48 -19.87 -18.92 -2.25
CA ALA A 48 -21.25 -19.18 -1.81
C ALA A 48 -22.17 -17.94 -1.99
N GLY A 49 -21.59 -16.81 -2.47
CA GLY A 49 -22.31 -15.55 -2.63
C GLY A 49 -22.37 -14.68 -1.38
N ASN A 50 -21.67 -15.02 -0.30
CA ASN A 50 -21.65 -14.21 0.91
C ASN A 50 -20.63 -13.08 0.76
N PHE A 51 -21.06 -11.84 1.01
CA PHE A 51 -20.20 -10.68 0.95
C PHE A 51 -19.47 -10.47 2.27
N ALA A 52 -18.15 -10.18 2.19
CA ALA A 52 -17.32 -9.84 3.34
C ALA A 52 -16.26 -8.82 2.96
N ASN A 53 -15.81 -8.00 3.94
CA ASN A 53 -14.67 -7.13 3.78
C ASN A 53 -13.38 -7.96 3.74
N VAL A 54 -12.51 -7.67 2.78
CA VAL A 54 -11.22 -8.38 2.57
C VAL A 54 -9.99 -7.49 2.84
N ILE A 55 -10.18 -6.27 3.37
CA ILE A 55 -9.11 -5.36 3.78
C ILE A 55 -9.19 -5.13 5.29
N LEU A 56 -8.07 -5.36 6.00
CA LEU A 56 -7.96 -5.07 7.41
C LEU A 56 -8.10 -3.56 7.66
N GLY A 57 -8.89 -3.19 8.66
CA GLY A 57 -9.11 -1.81 9.05
C GLY A 57 -9.84 -1.73 10.39
N PHE A 58 -10.01 -0.52 10.89
CA PHE A 58 -10.65 -0.23 12.17
C PHE A 58 -12.09 0.23 11.99
N ASP A 59 -12.91 0.04 13.03
CA ASP A 59 -14.30 0.46 13.05
C ASP A 59 -14.47 1.92 13.50
N ASP A 60 -13.45 2.51 14.13
CA ASP A 60 -13.46 3.88 14.63
C ASP A 60 -12.26 4.69 14.07
N PHE A 61 -12.42 6.02 14.07
CA PHE A 61 -11.41 6.94 13.55
C PHE A 61 -10.17 7.04 14.45
N ASP A 62 -10.35 7.02 15.76
CA ASP A 62 -9.25 7.23 16.72
C ASP A 62 -8.17 6.15 16.56
N SER A 63 -8.58 4.93 16.18
CA SER A 63 -7.66 3.83 15.88
C SER A 63 -6.82 4.06 14.60
N TYR A 64 -7.24 4.96 13.70
CA TYR A 64 -6.43 5.35 12.54
C TYR A 64 -5.43 6.47 12.86
N VAL A 65 -5.70 7.28 13.88
CA VAL A 65 -4.78 8.37 14.28
C VAL A 65 -3.53 7.78 14.90
N GLY A 66 -2.37 8.05 14.30
CA GLY A 66 -1.11 7.47 14.75
C GLY A 66 -0.95 5.97 14.45
N ASN A 67 -1.80 5.41 13.57
CA ASN A 67 -1.73 4.04 13.10
C ASN A 67 -0.37 3.71 12.47
N SER A 68 0.53 3.11 13.25
CA SER A 68 1.89 2.78 12.81
C SER A 68 1.91 1.80 11.62
N PRO A 69 1.06 0.74 11.58
CA PRO A 69 0.99 -0.15 10.43
C PRO A 69 0.37 0.45 9.17
N LYS A 70 -0.16 1.69 9.21
CA LYS A 70 -0.70 2.40 8.04
C LYS A 70 -1.86 1.68 7.33
N HIS A 71 -2.72 0.96 8.06
CA HIS A 71 -3.81 0.18 7.49
C HIS A 71 -4.64 0.98 6.47
N GLY A 72 -4.61 0.56 5.19
CA GLY A 72 -5.38 1.13 4.09
C GLY A 72 -4.93 2.51 3.61
N ALA A 73 -3.98 3.15 4.28
CA ALA A 73 -3.59 4.53 4.00
C ALA A 73 -2.78 4.66 2.70
N SER A 74 -2.90 5.83 2.06
CA SER A 74 -1.97 6.25 1.03
C SER A 74 -0.73 6.85 1.67
N VAL A 75 0.41 6.23 1.40
CA VAL A 75 1.72 6.59 1.96
C VAL A 75 2.51 7.41 0.96
N GLY A 76 3.05 8.54 1.39
CA GLY A 76 3.85 9.44 0.54
C GLY A 76 4.37 10.66 1.32
N PRO A 77 5.20 11.50 0.68
CA PRO A 77 5.64 11.47 -0.70
C PRO A 77 6.52 10.26 -1.06
N VAL A 78 7.20 9.63 -0.08
CA VAL A 78 8.05 8.45 -0.30
C VAL A 78 7.66 7.34 0.65
N ALA A 79 7.24 6.22 0.10
CA ALA A 79 6.97 4.99 0.82
C ALA A 79 8.24 4.16 1.02
N GLY A 80 8.28 3.37 2.08
CA GLY A 80 9.44 2.60 2.48
C GLY A 80 10.54 3.47 3.11
N ARG A 81 11.71 2.87 3.28
CA ARG A 81 12.83 3.50 3.98
C ARG A 81 13.68 4.36 3.06
N ILE A 82 14.27 5.43 3.64
CA ILE A 82 15.41 6.19 3.08
C ILE A 82 16.54 6.04 4.07
N GLU A 83 17.65 5.44 3.63
CA GLU A 83 18.82 5.13 4.45
C GLU A 83 19.42 6.38 5.08
N GLY A 84 19.75 6.30 6.38
CA GLY A 84 20.32 7.40 7.15
C GLY A 84 19.42 8.63 7.30
N ALA A 85 18.13 8.54 6.90
CA ALA A 85 17.18 9.66 6.90
C ALA A 85 17.72 10.90 6.18
N THR A 86 18.51 10.72 5.12
CA THR A 86 19.11 11.81 4.32
C THR A 86 19.12 11.43 2.84
N PHE A 87 19.15 12.43 1.97
CA PHE A 87 19.45 12.23 0.55
C PHE A 87 20.09 13.46 -0.06
N GLU A 88 20.80 13.26 -1.16
CA GLU A 88 21.35 14.36 -1.97
C GLU A 88 20.54 14.57 -3.24
N LEU A 89 20.15 15.81 -3.47
CA LEU A 89 19.48 16.23 -4.70
C LEU A 89 20.02 17.59 -5.15
N ASN A 90 20.46 17.71 -6.40
CA ASN A 90 21.03 18.95 -6.96
C ASN A 90 22.15 19.55 -6.10
N SER A 91 23.08 18.71 -5.62
CA SER A 91 24.23 19.07 -4.78
C SER A 91 23.84 19.69 -3.41
N LYS A 92 22.63 19.44 -2.96
CA LYS A 92 22.15 19.82 -1.63
C LYS A 92 21.74 18.56 -0.85
N THR A 93 22.18 18.46 0.39
CA THR A 93 21.78 17.39 1.31
C THR A 93 20.48 17.81 2.02
N TYR A 94 19.52 16.91 2.03
CA TYR A 94 18.24 17.03 2.74
C TYR A 94 18.22 16.05 3.91
N HIS A 95 17.68 16.50 5.03
CA HIS A 95 17.54 15.70 6.25
C HIS A 95 16.07 15.45 6.53
N LEU A 96 15.75 14.20 6.75
CA LEU A 96 14.39 13.72 7.04
C LEU A 96 14.26 13.36 8.52
N GLU A 97 13.04 13.08 8.97
CA GLU A 97 12.78 12.55 10.30
C GLU A 97 13.36 11.14 10.44
N VAL A 98 14.08 10.89 11.53
CA VAL A 98 14.52 9.54 11.92
C VAL A 98 13.42 8.90 12.73
N ASN A 99 12.68 7.95 12.16
CA ASN A 99 11.54 7.29 12.79
C ASN A 99 11.59 5.75 12.75
N ASN A 100 12.63 5.18 12.13
CA ASN A 100 12.81 3.73 12.05
C ASN A 100 14.31 3.38 12.09
N ALA A 101 14.83 2.97 13.24
CA ALA A 101 16.26 2.86 13.52
C ALA A 101 17.00 4.15 13.17
N SER A 102 17.94 4.13 12.21
CA SER A 102 18.63 5.33 11.71
C SER A 102 17.96 5.94 10.46
N ASN A 103 16.86 5.35 9.97
CA ASN A 103 16.28 5.63 8.67
C ASN A 103 15.01 6.48 8.80
N CYS A 104 14.59 7.09 7.70
CA CYS A 104 13.24 7.62 7.54
C CYS A 104 12.38 6.55 6.86
N ASN A 105 11.28 6.15 7.50
CA ASN A 105 10.31 5.23 6.92
C ASN A 105 8.99 5.95 6.66
N HIS A 106 8.39 5.73 5.50
CA HIS A 106 7.08 6.24 5.09
C HIS A 106 6.93 7.77 5.25
N SER A 107 8.03 8.52 4.99
CA SER A 107 8.07 10.00 5.08
C SER A 107 7.87 10.57 6.48
N GLY A 108 8.06 9.76 7.54
CA GLY A 108 7.99 10.20 8.92
C GLY A 108 6.58 10.55 9.40
N SER A 109 6.50 11.35 10.46
CA SER A 109 5.24 11.75 11.11
C SER A 109 4.37 12.69 10.27
N THR A 110 4.94 13.30 9.24
CA THR A 110 4.26 14.23 8.33
C THR A 110 3.88 13.57 7.00
N GLY A 111 3.83 12.24 6.92
CA GLY A 111 3.41 11.49 5.73
C GLY A 111 1.97 11.80 5.27
N TRP A 112 1.62 11.38 4.06
CA TRP A 112 0.26 11.58 3.53
C TRP A 112 -0.80 10.84 4.34
N ASP A 113 -0.44 9.74 4.96
CA ASP A 113 -1.28 8.92 5.84
C ASP A 113 -1.82 9.67 7.07
N SER A 114 -1.16 10.77 7.47
CA SER A 114 -1.58 11.67 8.54
C SER A 114 -2.17 13.00 8.04
N SER A 115 -2.41 13.14 6.74
CA SER A 115 -2.94 14.35 6.13
C SER A 115 -4.46 14.25 5.90
N LEU A 116 -5.18 15.35 6.12
CA LEU A 116 -6.57 15.46 5.69
C LEU A 116 -6.61 15.93 4.23
N PHE A 117 -7.34 15.19 3.40
CA PHE A 117 -7.55 15.49 2.00
C PHE A 117 -8.92 16.12 1.78
N GLU A 118 -9.01 17.02 0.82
CA GLU A 118 -10.27 17.63 0.36
C GLU A 118 -10.86 16.78 -0.76
N LEU A 119 -12.19 16.61 -0.78
CA LEU A 119 -12.90 16.04 -1.91
C LEU A 119 -12.97 17.06 -3.04
N VAL A 120 -12.38 16.79 -4.20
CA VAL A 120 -12.43 17.69 -5.37
C VAL A 120 -13.31 17.15 -6.49
N GLU A 121 -13.54 15.85 -6.54
CA GLU A 121 -14.43 15.22 -7.50
C GLU A 121 -15.07 13.97 -6.91
N VAL A 122 -16.36 13.74 -7.20
CA VAL A 122 -17.06 12.50 -6.84
C VAL A 122 -18.06 12.15 -7.94
N SER A 123 -18.09 10.87 -8.27
CA SER A 123 -19.04 10.26 -9.21
C SER A 123 -19.80 9.11 -8.53
N ASP A 124 -20.66 8.43 -9.29
CA ASP A 124 -21.36 7.24 -8.79
C ASP A 124 -20.40 6.06 -8.51
N HIS A 125 -19.19 6.08 -9.07
CA HIS A 125 -18.23 4.97 -9.04
C HIS A 125 -16.87 5.31 -8.41
N GLY A 126 -16.66 6.53 -7.92
CA GLY A 126 -15.37 6.90 -7.36
C GLY A 126 -15.24 8.36 -7.00
N LEU A 127 -14.09 8.70 -6.46
CA LEU A 127 -13.76 10.04 -6.01
C LEU A 127 -12.32 10.42 -6.32
N THR A 128 -12.04 11.71 -6.31
CA THR A 128 -10.69 12.28 -6.30
C THR A 128 -10.52 13.14 -5.06
N LEU A 129 -9.52 12.81 -4.27
CA LEU A 129 -9.08 13.54 -3.09
C LEU A 129 -7.85 14.37 -3.42
N TYR A 130 -7.73 15.55 -2.78
CA TYR A 130 -6.66 16.50 -3.02
C TYR A 130 -6.07 17.02 -1.72
N THR A 131 -4.76 17.23 -1.69
CA THR A 131 -4.07 17.99 -0.64
C THR A 131 -2.83 18.68 -1.20
N GLU A 132 -2.30 19.65 -0.46
CA GLU A 132 -1.04 20.33 -0.76
C GLU A 132 -0.05 20.13 0.38
N ARG A 133 1.24 20.18 0.04
CA ARG A 133 2.34 20.21 1.01
C ARG A 133 3.29 21.33 0.65
N THR A 134 3.64 22.13 1.64
CA THR A 134 4.59 23.23 1.46
C THR A 134 6.03 22.72 1.42
N ASP A 135 6.90 23.48 0.74
CA ASP A 135 8.34 23.25 0.69
C ASP A 135 8.92 23.01 2.09
N GLY A 136 9.76 22.00 2.22
CA GLY A 136 10.42 21.62 3.45
C GLY A 136 9.59 20.76 4.41
N THR A 137 8.33 20.48 4.12
CA THR A 137 7.52 19.59 4.96
C THR A 137 8.14 18.19 5.05
N GLY A 138 8.41 17.70 6.26
CA GLY A 138 9.09 16.42 6.49
C GLY A 138 10.53 16.37 5.99
N GLY A 139 11.12 17.52 5.62
CA GLY A 139 12.46 17.62 5.02
C GLY A 139 12.50 17.48 3.50
N PHE A 140 11.37 17.23 2.83
CA PHE A 140 11.30 17.13 1.38
C PHE A 140 11.17 18.51 0.73
N PRO A 141 11.95 18.80 -0.36
CA PRO A 141 11.85 20.08 -1.07
C PRO A 141 10.62 20.18 -1.96
N GLY A 142 10.21 21.41 -2.25
CA GLY A 142 9.17 21.78 -3.19
C GLY A 142 7.76 21.77 -2.63
N ASN A 143 6.91 22.61 -3.20
CA ASN A 143 5.48 22.62 -2.95
C ASN A 143 4.84 21.50 -3.79
N LEU A 144 4.19 20.55 -3.12
CA LEU A 144 3.50 19.45 -3.79
C LEU A 144 2.00 19.69 -3.87
N LYS A 145 1.43 19.43 -5.05
CA LYS A 145 -0.02 19.26 -5.24
C LYS A 145 -0.29 17.79 -5.53
N ILE A 146 -1.19 17.18 -4.75
CA ILE A 146 -1.38 15.75 -4.69
C ILE A 146 -2.84 15.43 -4.94
N TRP A 147 -3.12 14.61 -5.95
CA TRP A 147 -4.44 14.03 -6.22
C TRP A 147 -4.35 12.52 -6.10
N ILE A 148 -5.28 11.95 -5.35
CA ILE A 148 -5.44 10.51 -5.20
C ILE A 148 -6.87 10.17 -5.61
N SER A 149 -7.02 9.32 -6.64
CA SER A 149 -8.32 8.94 -7.17
C SER A 149 -8.57 7.46 -6.93
N TYR A 150 -9.82 7.14 -6.59
CA TYR A 150 -10.33 5.78 -6.43
C TYR A 150 -11.51 5.58 -7.37
N HIS A 151 -11.53 4.48 -8.07
CA HIS A 151 -12.62 4.12 -8.97
C HIS A 151 -13.00 2.66 -8.77
N LEU A 152 -14.28 2.37 -8.54
CA LEU A 152 -14.86 1.03 -8.42
C LEU A 152 -15.65 0.73 -9.70
N GLU A 153 -15.22 -0.29 -10.45
CA GLU A 153 -15.91 -0.77 -11.65
C GLU A 153 -17.12 -1.63 -11.28
N GLU A 154 -18.11 -1.72 -12.18
CA GLU A 154 -19.27 -2.62 -12.00
C GLU A 154 -18.87 -4.11 -11.88
N THR A 155 -17.70 -4.49 -12.39
CA THR A 155 -17.10 -5.83 -12.22
C THR A 155 -16.63 -6.12 -10.81
N GLY A 156 -16.59 -5.10 -9.95
CA GLY A 156 -16.01 -5.17 -8.61
C GLY A 156 -14.52 -4.84 -8.56
N ALA A 157 -13.84 -4.69 -9.71
CA ALA A 157 -12.45 -4.23 -9.71
C ALA A 157 -12.36 -2.78 -9.24
N TYR A 158 -11.27 -2.42 -8.55
CA TYR A 158 -11.01 -1.02 -8.24
C TYR A 158 -9.62 -0.59 -8.67
N GLU A 159 -9.48 0.70 -8.97
CA GLU A 159 -8.25 1.36 -9.36
C GLU A 159 -7.89 2.45 -8.34
N ILE A 160 -6.62 2.54 -8.00
CA ILE A 160 -6.01 3.66 -7.29
C ILE A 160 -5.10 4.39 -8.26
N SER A 161 -5.27 5.70 -8.38
CA SER A 161 -4.43 6.54 -9.24
C SER A 161 -3.83 7.69 -8.43
N TYR A 162 -2.53 7.90 -8.60
CA TYR A 162 -1.79 9.02 -8.03
C TYR A 162 -1.44 10.02 -9.13
N LYS A 163 -1.59 11.32 -8.82
CA LYS A 163 -1.06 12.40 -9.63
C LYS A 163 -0.41 13.42 -8.70
N VAL A 164 0.86 13.75 -8.96
CA VAL A 164 1.62 14.72 -8.15
C VAL A 164 2.32 15.72 -9.06
N THR A 165 2.27 16.99 -8.69
CA THR A 165 3.06 18.06 -9.34
C THR A 165 3.88 18.79 -8.29
N THR A 166 4.98 19.42 -8.74
CA THR A 166 5.89 20.17 -7.87
C THR A 166 6.46 21.40 -8.60
N ASP A 167 6.82 22.42 -7.84
CA ASP A 167 7.52 23.61 -8.32
C ASP A 167 9.06 23.53 -8.18
N GLN A 168 9.57 22.50 -7.48
CA GLN A 168 10.99 22.24 -7.29
C GLN A 168 11.26 20.74 -7.41
N ASP A 169 12.46 20.35 -7.85
CA ASP A 169 12.88 18.94 -7.86
C ASP A 169 12.75 18.33 -6.46
N THR A 170 12.11 17.15 -6.38
CA THR A 170 11.81 16.46 -5.13
C THR A 170 11.74 14.95 -5.32
N LEU A 171 11.47 14.20 -4.24
CA LEU A 171 11.24 12.78 -4.30
C LEU A 171 9.74 12.46 -4.24
N VAL A 172 9.29 11.54 -5.11
CA VAL A 172 7.91 11.02 -5.11
C VAL A 172 7.95 9.52 -5.40
N ASN A 173 7.48 8.74 -4.45
CA ASN A 173 7.36 7.28 -4.53
C ASN A 173 6.21 6.79 -3.64
N PRO A 174 4.95 7.09 -3.97
CA PRO A 174 3.81 6.75 -3.13
C PRO A 174 3.39 5.29 -3.31
N THR A 175 2.64 4.81 -2.30
CA THR A 175 1.95 3.53 -2.35
C THR A 175 0.63 3.58 -1.55
N ASN A 176 -0.20 2.52 -1.66
CA ASN A 176 -1.30 2.27 -0.75
C ASN A 176 -1.00 1.05 0.13
N HIS A 177 -1.18 1.19 1.43
CA HIS A 177 -0.80 0.18 2.43
C HIS A 177 -2.01 -0.64 2.90
N SER A 178 -2.85 -1.10 1.97
CA SER A 178 -3.96 -2.00 2.29
C SER A 178 -3.48 -3.41 2.57
N TYR A 179 -3.93 -3.98 3.69
CA TYR A 179 -3.67 -5.36 4.07
C TYR A 179 -4.83 -6.24 3.64
N PHE A 180 -4.59 -7.18 2.73
CA PHE A 180 -5.60 -8.11 2.24
C PHE A 180 -5.65 -9.38 3.08
N ASN A 181 -6.87 -9.84 3.39
CA ASN A 181 -7.16 -11.18 3.86
C ASN A 181 -8.44 -11.68 3.16
N LEU A 182 -8.25 -12.50 2.15
CA LEU A 182 -9.34 -12.95 1.27
C LEU A 182 -10.29 -13.96 1.90
N SER A 183 -10.00 -14.45 3.13
CA SER A 183 -10.97 -15.27 3.86
C SER A 183 -12.26 -14.48 4.16
N GLY A 184 -12.15 -13.15 4.35
CA GLY A 184 -13.25 -12.30 4.82
C GLY A 184 -13.55 -12.48 6.29
N ASP A 185 -12.73 -13.27 7.00
CA ASP A 185 -12.77 -13.48 8.45
C ASP A 185 -11.40 -13.16 9.04
N PHE A 186 -11.26 -11.98 9.64
CA PHE A 186 -10.00 -11.50 10.21
C PHE A 186 -9.57 -12.23 11.50
N THR A 187 -10.30 -13.26 11.92
CA THR A 187 -9.84 -14.20 12.93
C THR A 187 -8.91 -15.29 12.34
N GLN A 188 -8.85 -15.39 11.02
CA GLN A 188 -7.99 -16.30 10.28
C GLN A 188 -6.70 -15.60 9.84
N THR A 189 -5.61 -16.35 9.79
CA THR A 189 -4.36 -15.90 9.16
C THR A 189 -4.39 -16.14 7.65
N ILE A 190 -3.44 -15.53 6.93
CA ILE A 190 -3.30 -15.72 5.48
C ILE A 190 -2.49 -16.95 5.09
N ASP A 191 -2.15 -17.82 6.01
CA ASP A 191 -1.28 -19.02 5.83
C ASP A 191 -1.73 -19.91 4.65
N ARG A 192 -3.05 -19.98 4.43
CA ARG A 192 -3.65 -20.80 3.38
C ARG A 192 -3.88 -20.09 2.06
N HIS A 193 -3.52 -18.81 1.98
CA HIS A 193 -3.57 -18.10 0.71
C HIS A 193 -2.44 -18.55 -0.20
N VAL A 194 -2.74 -18.71 -1.48
CA VAL A 194 -1.73 -18.90 -2.52
C VAL A 194 -1.33 -17.53 -3.03
N PHE A 195 -0.04 -17.25 -2.96
CA PHE A 195 0.53 -15.99 -3.48
C PHE A 195 1.39 -16.28 -4.71
N GLN A 196 1.18 -15.50 -5.77
CA GLN A 196 1.98 -15.54 -6.98
C GLN A 196 2.33 -14.11 -7.40
N LEU A 197 3.57 -13.90 -7.81
CA LEU A 197 4.06 -12.64 -8.34
C LEU A 197 4.96 -12.89 -9.55
N ASN A 198 4.69 -12.21 -10.66
CA ASN A 198 5.58 -12.17 -11.82
C ASN A 198 6.76 -11.27 -11.47
N THR A 199 7.85 -11.84 -11.02
CA THR A 199 9.00 -11.08 -10.53
C THR A 199 10.31 -11.51 -11.19
N GLU A 200 11.22 -10.55 -11.37
CA GLU A 200 12.60 -10.79 -11.81
C GLU A 200 13.54 -11.09 -10.62
N GLY A 201 13.09 -10.92 -9.38
CA GLY A 201 13.86 -11.21 -8.18
C GLY A 201 13.39 -10.42 -6.96
N ILE A 202 13.83 -10.88 -5.82
CA ILE A 202 13.65 -10.21 -4.52
C ILE A 202 14.83 -9.27 -4.27
N TYR A 203 14.60 -8.10 -3.72
CA TYR A 203 15.67 -7.27 -3.16
C TYR A 203 15.89 -7.69 -1.70
N PRO A 204 17.02 -8.37 -1.39
CA PRO A 204 17.35 -8.70 -0.01
C PRO A 204 17.40 -7.44 0.86
N ILE A 205 16.96 -7.54 2.10
CA ILE A 205 17.00 -6.42 3.04
C ILE A 205 18.08 -6.62 4.11
N ALA A 206 18.64 -5.52 4.56
CA ALA A 206 19.49 -5.48 5.75
C ALA A 206 18.64 -5.61 7.04
N PRO A 207 19.23 -5.88 8.21
CA PRO A 207 18.48 -5.99 9.47
C PRO A 207 17.67 -4.74 9.86
N ASP A 208 18.03 -3.58 9.34
CA ASP A 208 17.28 -2.33 9.51
C ASP A 208 16.21 -2.09 8.42
N GLY A 209 16.02 -3.06 7.52
CA GLY A 209 15.01 -3.08 6.49
C GLY A 209 15.36 -2.27 5.22
N VAL A 210 16.58 -1.74 5.10
CA VAL A 210 17.04 -1.09 3.87
C VAL A 210 17.31 -2.14 2.79
N PRO A 211 16.72 -2.03 1.58
CA PRO A 211 16.91 -3.03 0.54
C PRO A 211 18.26 -2.92 -0.15
N ALA A 212 18.77 -4.06 -0.63
CA ALA A 212 19.86 -4.11 -1.58
C ALA A 212 19.52 -3.32 -2.86
N LYS A 213 20.52 -2.92 -3.63
CA LYS A 213 20.32 -2.09 -4.83
C LYS A 213 20.11 -2.93 -6.10
N THR A 214 20.27 -4.25 -6.01
CA THR A 214 20.07 -5.20 -7.10
C THR A 214 19.21 -6.37 -6.63
N PRO A 215 18.24 -6.83 -7.45
CA PRO A 215 17.42 -7.97 -7.08
C PRO A 215 18.20 -9.29 -7.21
N ASP A 216 17.85 -10.26 -6.38
CA ASP A 216 18.39 -11.63 -6.41
C ASP A 216 17.30 -12.58 -6.92
N ALA A 217 17.48 -13.09 -8.14
CA ALA A 217 16.59 -14.06 -8.78
C ALA A 217 16.95 -15.52 -8.45
N THR A 218 18.06 -15.76 -7.75
CA THR A 218 18.59 -17.12 -7.55
C THR A 218 17.94 -17.84 -6.37
N ARG A 219 17.31 -17.12 -5.46
CA ARG A 219 16.67 -17.65 -4.26
C ARG A 219 15.49 -18.57 -4.58
N ASP A 220 15.34 -19.65 -3.85
CA ASP A 220 14.24 -20.60 -4.07
C ASP A 220 12.88 -19.99 -3.75
N VAL A 221 12.80 -19.12 -2.75
CA VAL A 221 11.57 -18.35 -2.43
C VAL A 221 11.04 -17.55 -3.64
N VAL A 222 11.93 -16.99 -4.48
CA VAL A 222 11.54 -16.29 -5.70
C VAL A 222 10.87 -17.22 -6.70
N LYS A 223 11.43 -18.44 -6.88
CA LYS A 223 10.86 -19.46 -7.76
C LYS A 223 9.52 -19.98 -7.26
N HIS A 224 9.39 -20.15 -5.93
CA HIS A 224 8.13 -20.59 -5.31
C HIS A 224 7.04 -19.53 -5.48
N ILE A 225 7.34 -18.26 -5.21
CA ILE A 225 6.41 -17.14 -5.42
C ILE A 225 6.03 -17.02 -6.90
N TYR A 226 7.00 -17.13 -7.82
CA TYR A 226 6.73 -17.05 -9.26
C TYR A 226 5.76 -18.15 -9.74
N ASN A 227 5.90 -19.38 -9.20
CA ASN A 227 5.04 -20.51 -9.55
C ASN A 227 3.70 -20.53 -8.79
N GLY A 228 3.54 -19.70 -7.79
CA GLY A 228 2.38 -19.69 -6.88
C GLY A 228 2.54 -20.72 -5.75
N ALA A 229 2.76 -20.23 -4.53
CA ALA A 229 2.94 -21.04 -3.34
C ALA A 229 1.96 -20.64 -2.22
N LEU A 230 1.66 -21.60 -1.33
CA LEU A 230 0.95 -21.25 -0.10
C LEU A 230 1.86 -20.40 0.77
N LEU A 231 1.30 -19.34 1.35
CA LEU A 231 2.09 -18.42 2.20
C LEU A 231 2.72 -19.15 3.39
N LYS A 232 2.03 -20.12 4.01
CA LYS A 232 2.62 -20.94 5.09
C LYS A 232 3.89 -21.68 4.65
N ASP A 233 3.97 -22.14 3.39
CA ASP A 233 5.13 -22.85 2.88
C ASP A 233 6.28 -21.86 2.63
N ILE A 234 5.98 -20.62 2.18
CA ILE A 234 6.95 -19.52 2.10
C ILE A 234 7.48 -19.17 3.50
N PHE A 235 6.61 -19.05 4.50
CA PHE A 235 7.02 -18.73 5.88
C PHE A 235 7.92 -19.79 6.52
N ALA A 236 7.78 -21.03 6.07
CA ALA A 236 8.56 -22.17 6.56
C ALA A 236 9.90 -22.36 5.85
N GLU A 237 10.24 -21.53 4.85
CA GLU A 237 11.51 -21.66 4.14
C GLU A 237 12.71 -21.36 5.03
N GLU A 238 13.80 -22.13 4.83
CA GLU A 238 15.09 -21.92 5.50
C GLU A 238 15.92 -20.81 4.81
N ASP A 239 15.26 -19.88 4.10
CA ASP A 239 15.89 -18.71 3.49
C ASP A 239 16.16 -17.65 4.57
N GLU A 240 17.41 -17.15 4.63
CA GLU A 240 17.84 -16.16 5.63
C GLU A 240 16.99 -14.88 5.62
N GLN A 241 16.47 -14.47 4.45
CA GLN A 241 15.64 -13.26 4.31
C GLN A 241 14.24 -13.50 4.89
N ILE A 242 13.68 -14.70 4.69
CA ILE A 242 12.40 -15.09 5.30
C ILE A 242 12.53 -15.17 6.82
N GLN A 243 13.61 -15.78 7.30
CA GLN A 243 13.87 -15.92 8.73
C GLN A 243 14.14 -14.57 9.41
N LEU A 244 14.78 -13.63 8.71
CA LEU A 244 15.11 -12.28 9.23
C LEU A 244 13.87 -11.54 9.71
N VAL A 245 12.75 -11.67 8.99
CA VAL A 245 11.50 -10.94 9.26
C VAL A 245 10.32 -11.86 9.58
N SER A 246 10.55 -13.17 9.70
CA SER A 246 9.51 -14.18 9.96
C SER A 246 8.38 -14.15 8.92
N GLY A 247 8.72 -14.01 7.63
CA GLY A 247 7.78 -13.91 6.52
C GLY A 247 8.31 -13.04 5.38
N LEU A 248 7.45 -12.26 4.75
CA LEU A 248 7.84 -11.29 3.72
C LEU A 248 7.78 -9.85 4.27
N ASP A 249 8.81 -9.07 4.01
CA ASP A 249 8.87 -7.61 4.13
C ASP A 249 9.87 -7.09 3.08
N HIS A 250 9.63 -7.47 1.81
CA HIS A 250 10.64 -7.36 0.78
C HIS A 250 10.10 -6.70 -0.48
N PRO A 251 10.91 -5.85 -1.13
CA PRO A 251 10.66 -5.40 -2.49
C PRO A 251 10.93 -6.53 -3.50
N PHE A 252 10.07 -6.63 -4.51
CA PHE A 252 10.20 -7.54 -5.65
C PHE A 252 10.22 -6.76 -6.94
N ALA A 253 11.26 -6.96 -7.75
CA ALA A 253 11.36 -6.33 -9.07
C ALA A 253 10.32 -6.93 -10.01
N LEU A 254 9.58 -6.07 -10.72
CA LEU A 254 8.65 -6.50 -11.76
C LEU A 254 9.31 -6.40 -13.15
N PRO A 255 8.99 -7.32 -14.08
CA PRO A 255 9.40 -7.17 -15.48
C PRO A 255 8.89 -5.86 -16.07
N ALA A 256 9.63 -5.30 -17.03
CA ALA A 256 9.25 -4.05 -17.68
C ALA A 256 7.93 -4.17 -18.48
N ASP A 257 7.59 -5.38 -18.93
CA ASP A 257 6.34 -5.71 -19.62
C ASP A 257 5.52 -6.64 -18.72
N HIS A 258 4.70 -6.07 -17.85
CA HIS A 258 3.88 -6.81 -16.90
C HIS A 258 2.41 -6.38 -17.00
N ASP A 259 1.68 -6.95 -17.94
CA ASP A 259 0.21 -6.79 -18.04
C ASP A 259 -0.52 -7.29 -16.80
N ASN A 260 0.10 -8.22 -16.06
CA ASN A 260 -0.41 -8.83 -14.83
C ASN A 260 0.74 -9.00 -13.85
N ALA A 261 0.70 -8.29 -12.73
CA ALA A 261 1.78 -8.41 -11.75
C ALA A 261 1.70 -9.71 -10.96
N GLY A 262 0.49 -10.19 -10.63
CA GLY A 262 0.32 -11.44 -9.89
C GLY A 262 -1.09 -11.64 -9.36
N PHE A 263 -1.21 -12.60 -8.42
CA PHE A 263 -2.47 -12.88 -7.74
C PHE A 263 -2.29 -13.32 -6.28
N LEU A 264 -3.35 -13.12 -5.51
CA LEU A 264 -3.57 -13.73 -4.20
C LEU A 264 -4.86 -14.55 -4.27
N TYR A 265 -4.86 -15.77 -3.72
CA TYR A 265 -6.00 -16.67 -3.79
C TYR A 265 -6.26 -17.38 -2.47
N ASP A 266 -7.48 -17.30 -1.96
CA ASP A 266 -7.95 -18.13 -0.86
C ASP A 266 -8.90 -19.22 -1.37
N GLN A 267 -8.46 -20.47 -1.31
CA GLN A 267 -9.23 -21.62 -1.78
C GLN A 267 -10.52 -21.86 -0.99
N ASN A 268 -10.55 -21.44 0.29
CA ASN A 268 -11.70 -21.65 1.14
C ASN A 268 -12.87 -20.75 0.75
N SER A 269 -12.62 -19.46 0.58
CA SER A 269 -13.63 -18.50 0.13
C SER A 269 -13.83 -18.52 -1.39
N GLY A 270 -12.88 -19.03 -2.16
CA GLY A 270 -12.86 -18.93 -3.62
C GLY A 270 -12.49 -17.56 -4.14
N ARG A 271 -12.14 -16.59 -3.28
CA ARG A 271 -11.72 -15.25 -3.69
C ARG A 271 -10.35 -15.28 -4.29
N PHE A 272 -10.24 -14.75 -5.51
CA PHE A 272 -9.03 -14.69 -6.31
C PHE A 272 -8.81 -13.23 -6.71
N LEU A 273 -7.80 -12.59 -6.10
CA LEU A 273 -7.43 -11.20 -6.32
C LEU A 273 -6.31 -11.12 -7.34
N LEU A 274 -6.60 -10.58 -8.50
CA LEU A 274 -5.61 -10.18 -9.50
C LEU A 274 -5.17 -8.74 -9.23
N PHE A 275 -3.88 -8.43 -9.45
CA PHE A 275 -3.38 -7.06 -9.34
C PHE A 275 -2.46 -6.71 -10.50
N LYS A 276 -2.64 -5.46 -10.98
CA LYS A 276 -1.87 -4.82 -12.05
C LYS A 276 -1.36 -3.48 -11.56
N THR A 277 -0.17 -3.08 -12.01
CA THR A 277 0.39 -1.79 -11.65
C THR A 277 1.29 -1.24 -12.75
N GLU A 278 1.47 0.08 -12.79
CA GLU A 278 2.49 0.75 -13.60
C GLU A 278 3.82 0.88 -12.84
N ALA A 279 3.84 0.54 -11.56
CA ALA A 279 5.02 0.61 -10.72
C ALA A 279 6.03 -0.51 -11.06
N PRO A 280 7.34 -0.24 -10.97
CA PRO A 280 8.37 -1.24 -11.33
C PRO A 280 8.63 -2.28 -10.23
N CYS A 281 7.98 -2.15 -9.08
CA CYS A 281 8.21 -2.99 -7.91
C CYS A 281 6.93 -3.16 -7.09
N PHE A 282 6.81 -4.30 -6.41
CA PHE A 282 5.92 -4.47 -5.26
C PHE A 282 6.74 -4.69 -4.00
N VAL A 283 6.48 -3.93 -2.95
CA VAL A 283 6.86 -4.33 -1.59
C VAL A 283 5.75 -5.22 -1.05
N VAL A 284 6.13 -6.42 -0.62
CA VAL A 284 5.19 -7.41 -0.07
C VAL A 284 5.48 -7.58 1.41
N TYR A 285 4.49 -7.24 2.24
CA TYR A 285 4.60 -7.36 3.70
C TYR A 285 3.47 -8.23 4.26
N THR A 286 3.82 -9.26 5.02
CA THR A 286 2.89 -10.28 5.50
C THR A 286 2.50 -10.13 6.98
N ALA A 287 2.43 -8.87 7.46
CA ALA A 287 2.04 -8.55 8.83
C ALA A 287 2.85 -9.36 9.87
N ASN A 288 4.17 -9.34 9.72
CA ASN A 288 5.08 -10.16 10.54
C ASN A 288 5.25 -9.63 11.96
N PHE A 289 5.20 -8.30 12.11
CA PHE A 289 5.38 -7.60 13.38
C PHE A 289 4.03 -7.04 13.80
N VAL A 290 3.45 -7.63 14.83
CA VAL A 290 2.11 -7.24 15.31
C VAL A 290 2.22 -6.60 16.68
N ASP A 291 1.38 -5.59 16.89
CA ASP A 291 1.06 -5.04 18.20
C ASP A 291 -0.29 -5.60 18.61
N GLU A 292 -0.31 -6.45 19.64
CA GLU A 292 -1.54 -7.08 20.16
C GLU A 292 -2.55 -6.05 20.71
N SER A 293 -2.14 -4.79 20.92
CA SER A 293 -3.06 -3.69 21.25
C SER A 293 -3.91 -3.24 20.08
N VAL A 294 -3.50 -3.57 18.85
CA VAL A 294 -4.25 -3.29 17.61
C VAL A 294 -5.42 -4.26 17.49
N ILE A 295 -6.64 -3.72 17.50
CA ILE A 295 -7.88 -4.50 17.44
C ILE A 295 -8.45 -4.44 16.03
N ILE A 296 -8.56 -5.58 15.37
CA ILE A 296 -9.18 -5.74 14.05
C ILE A 296 -10.36 -6.69 14.16
N GLY A 297 -11.56 -6.25 13.74
CA GLY A 297 -12.77 -7.07 13.82
C GLY A 297 -13.11 -7.49 15.26
N GLY A 298 -12.79 -6.64 16.25
CA GLY A 298 -13.08 -6.89 17.68
C GLY A 298 -12.10 -7.85 18.38
N ARG A 299 -10.95 -8.17 17.76
CA ARG A 299 -9.90 -9.06 18.32
C ARG A 299 -8.50 -8.47 18.15
N PRO A 300 -7.56 -8.81 19.04
CA PRO A 300 -6.16 -8.47 18.82
C PRO A 300 -5.66 -8.98 17.46
N MET A 301 -4.93 -8.13 16.76
CA MET A 301 -4.23 -8.52 15.54
C MET A 301 -3.20 -9.61 15.85
N VAL A 302 -3.08 -10.59 14.97
CA VAL A 302 -2.10 -11.68 15.09
C VAL A 302 -1.14 -11.65 13.92
N GLN A 303 0.03 -12.26 14.10
CA GLN A 303 1.01 -12.40 13.02
C GLN A 303 0.37 -13.08 11.80
N HIS A 304 0.71 -12.60 10.61
CA HIS A 304 0.17 -13.08 9.33
C HIS A 304 -1.36 -12.92 9.20
N ASN A 305 -1.91 -11.90 9.80
CA ASN A 305 -3.35 -11.61 9.70
C ASN A 305 -3.74 -10.99 8.35
N GLY A 306 -2.77 -10.44 7.61
CA GLY A 306 -2.98 -9.85 6.29
C GLY A 306 -1.69 -9.71 5.50
N ILE A 307 -1.82 -9.45 4.20
CA ILE A 307 -0.71 -9.17 3.30
C ILE A 307 -0.90 -7.79 2.67
N ALA A 308 0.10 -6.91 2.81
CA ALA A 308 0.17 -5.66 2.08
C ALA A 308 0.88 -5.89 0.74
N LEU A 309 0.30 -5.30 -0.31
CA LEU A 309 0.81 -5.35 -1.69
C LEU A 309 1.03 -3.91 -2.15
N GLU A 310 2.23 -3.40 -1.90
CA GLU A 310 2.58 -2.01 -2.06
C GLU A 310 3.25 -1.75 -3.41
N ALA A 311 2.49 -1.31 -4.39
CA ALA A 311 2.98 -0.94 -5.71
C ALA A 311 3.75 0.40 -5.64
N GLN A 312 5.05 0.39 -5.93
CA GLN A 312 5.93 1.56 -5.85
C GLN A 312 7.24 1.33 -6.63
N ALA A 313 8.11 2.32 -6.70
CA ALA A 313 9.51 2.09 -7.06
C ALA A 313 10.27 1.48 -5.86
N LEU A 314 11.48 0.97 -6.09
CA LEU A 314 12.32 0.43 -5.02
C LEU A 314 12.44 1.45 -3.87
N PRO A 315 12.17 1.07 -2.61
CA PRO A 315 12.54 1.91 -1.47
C PRO A 315 14.03 2.22 -1.49
N ASP A 316 14.39 3.42 -1.03
CA ASP A 316 15.77 3.91 -1.05
C ASP A 316 16.40 4.00 -2.46
N ALA A 317 15.59 4.03 -3.52
CA ALA A 317 16.09 4.16 -4.89
C ALA A 317 16.95 5.42 -5.10
N ILE A 318 16.75 6.47 -4.29
CA ILE A 318 17.55 7.70 -4.35
C ILE A 318 19.06 7.43 -4.16
N HIS A 319 19.42 6.38 -3.39
CA HIS A 319 20.79 5.94 -3.15
C HIS A 319 21.26 4.83 -4.12
N SER A 320 20.63 4.72 -5.29
CA SER A 320 20.94 3.69 -6.29
C SER A 320 20.95 4.26 -7.71
N ASP A 321 21.30 3.43 -8.68
CA ASP A 321 21.18 3.75 -10.10
C ASP A 321 19.73 3.94 -10.56
N LEU A 322 18.75 3.58 -9.71
CA LEU A 322 17.31 3.75 -9.95
C LEU A 322 16.77 5.11 -9.46
N LYS A 323 17.61 6.02 -8.99
CA LYS A 323 17.20 7.33 -8.42
C LYS A 323 16.28 8.15 -9.32
N ASP A 324 16.45 8.06 -10.64
CA ASP A 324 15.60 8.79 -11.58
C ASP A 324 14.15 8.29 -11.61
N LYS A 325 13.86 7.12 -11.02
CA LYS A 325 12.50 6.59 -10.88
C LYS A 325 11.70 7.26 -9.76
N VAL A 326 12.39 7.94 -8.83
CA VAL A 326 11.77 8.57 -7.66
C VAL A 326 11.97 10.09 -7.63
N ILE A 327 12.77 10.66 -8.53
CA ILE A 327 12.96 12.12 -8.64
C ILE A 327 11.88 12.70 -9.55
N LEU A 328 11.00 13.54 -8.97
CA LEU A 328 10.07 14.37 -9.72
C LEU A 328 10.71 15.74 -9.98
N LYS A 329 10.94 16.09 -11.24
CA LYS A 329 11.49 17.37 -11.65
C LYS A 329 10.46 18.50 -11.57
N ALA A 330 10.91 19.71 -11.25
CA ALA A 330 10.09 20.91 -11.27
C ALA A 330 9.29 21.05 -12.59
N GLY A 331 7.99 21.27 -12.47
CA GLY A 331 7.08 21.41 -13.60
C GLY A 331 6.69 20.11 -14.31
N GLN A 332 7.23 18.96 -13.89
CA GLN A 332 6.76 17.65 -14.35
C GLN A 332 5.58 17.16 -13.50
N THR A 333 4.90 16.16 -14.04
CA THR A 333 3.81 15.45 -13.36
C THR A 333 4.19 13.99 -13.17
N PHE A 334 4.13 13.52 -11.93
CA PHE A 334 4.16 12.10 -11.61
C PHE A 334 2.76 11.53 -11.74
N THR A 335 2.63 10.35 -12.34
CA THR A 335 1.41 9.55 -12.34
C THR A 335 1.75 8.09 -12.08
N SER A 336 0.87 7.38 -11.40
CA SER A 336 0.93 5.93 -11.21
C SER A 336 -0.46 5.37 -10.99
N LYS A 337 -0.67 4.14 -11.45
CA LYS A 337 -1.94 3.41 -11.32
C LYS A 337 -1.71 2.00 -10.84
N THR A 338 -2.60 1.55 -9.96
CA THR A 338 -2.68 0.16 -9.53
C THR A 338 -4.13 -0.29 -9.54
N ARG A 339 -4.41 -1.43 -10.15
CA ARG A 339 -5.75 -2.01 -10.27
C ARG A 339 -5.79 -3.36 -9.57
N TYR A 340 -6.81 -3.54 -8.75
CA TYR A 340 -7.12 -4.78 -8.06
C TYR A 340 -8.45 -5.31 -8.58
N GLU A 341 -8.47 -6.57 -8.99
CA GLU A 341 -9.67 -7.22 -9.53
C GLU A 341 -9.93 -8.51 -8.77
N LEU A 342 -11.03 -8.58 -8.07
CA LEU A 342 -11.42 -9.79 -7.38
C LEU A 342 -12.44 -10.56 -8.21
N VAL A 343 -12.11 -11.81 -8.52
CA VAL A 343 -12.99 -12.78 -9.13
C VAL A 343 -13.20 -13.97 -8.20
N VAL A 344 -14.28 -14.72 -8.36
CA VAL A 344 -14.58 -15.92 -7.57
C VAL A 344 -14.31 -17.15 -8.43
N LYS A 345 -13.55 -18.14 -7.87
CA LYS A 345 -13.19 -19.40 -8.51
C LYS A 345 -13.74 -20.61 -7.77
#